data_ba37668aef4240bf980524ba7eec546c
#
_entry.id   ba37668aef4240bf980524ba7eec546c
#
_cell.length_a   1.000
_cell.length_b   1.000
_cell.length_c   1.000
_cell.angle_alpha   90.00
_cell.angle_beta   90.00
_cell.angle_gamma   90.00
#
_symmetry.space_group_name_H-M   'P 1'
#
loop_
_entity.id
_entity.type
_entity.pdbx_description
1 polymer ?
#
loop_
_entity_poly.entity_id
_entity_poly.type
_entity_poly.pdbx_seq_one_letter_code
_entity_poly.pdbx_strand_id
1 'polypeptide(L)'
;MAVPFNERGGRLRGGIDLLAGRLPSFVFGGAVGRMLPVFHFHDEAPADLEPKLRYLSDNRYRTVTADEIAGYVRDGRAIPERAVALCFDDAWASLWTDGGPLLKRYGF
;
A
#
# COMPACT_ATOMS: atom_id res chain seq x y z
N MET A 1 20.58 2.18 9.87
CA MET A 1 19.59 3.24 9.66
C MET A 1 19.05 3.13 8.23
N ALA A 2 17.76 2.98 8.05
CA ALA A 2 17.20 2.90 6.70
C ALA A 2 17.22 4.30 6.05
N VAL A 3 17.86 4.45 4.91
CA VAL A 3 17.85 5.69 4.13
C VAL A 3 16.46 5.84 3.52
N PRO A 4 15.80 7.02 3.63
CA PRO A 4 14.51 7.26 3.00
C PRO A 4 14.51 6.91 1.52
N PHE A 5 13.41 6.41 1.01
CA PHE A 5 13.32 5.94 -0.38
C PHE A 5 13.67 7.03 -1.40
N ASN A 6 13.29 8.26 -1.14
CA ASN A 6 13.61 9.43 -1.98
C ASN A 6 15.10 9.81 -2.02
N GLU A 7 15.88 9.39 -1.03
CA GLU A 7 17.34 9.66 -0.98
C GLU A 7 18.18 8.50 -1.55
N ARG A 8 17.56 7.39 -1.88
CA ARG A 8 18.26 6.19 -2.39
C ARG A 8 18.70 6.29 -3.85
N GLY A 9 18.61 7.46 -4.42
CA GLY A 9 19.25 7.85 -5.69
C GLY A 9 19.01 6.93 -6.88
N GLY A 10 18.34 7.47 -7.88
CA GLY A 10 18.43 7.16 -9.30
C GLY A 10 18.00 5.77 -9.79
N ARG A 11 17.64 5.75 -11.06
CA ARG A 11 17.26 4.54 -11.83
C ARG A 11 18.30 3.42 -11.79
N LEU A 12 19.59 3.78 -11.72
CA LEU A 12 20.69 2.80 -11.68
C LEU A 12 20.70 2.00 -10.38
N ARG A 13 20.53 2.68 -9.25
CA ARG A 13 20.49 2.01 -7.95
C ARG A 13 19.25 1.14 -7.78
N GLY A 14 18.11 1.60 -8.27
CA GLY A 14 16.89 0.80 -8.34
C GLY A 14 17.08 -0.48 -9.14
N GLY A 15 17.79 -0.41 -10.27
CA GLY A 15 18.17 -1.57 -11.07
C GLY A 15 19.10 -2.54 -10.34
N ILE A 16 20.07 -2.02 -9.58
CA ILE A 16 20.98 -2.83 -8.76
C ILE A 16 20.24 -3.51 -7.63
N ASP A 17 19.36 -2.79 -6.94
CA ASP A 17 18.55 -3.35 -5.85
C ASP A 17 17.58 -4.43 -6.35
N LEU A 18 17.05 -4.26 -7.56
CA LEU A 18 16.24 -5.25 -8.25
C LEU A 18 17.03 -6.54 -8.51
N LEU A 19 18.19 -6.44 -9.13
CA LEU A 19 19.06 -7.57 -9.45
C LEU A 19 19.60 -8.26 -8.20
N ALA A 20 19.83 -7.51 -7.12
CA ALA A 20 20.28 -8.04 -5.84
C ALA A 20 19.15 -8.60 -4.95
N GLY A 21 17.89 -8.59 -5.41
CA GLY A 21 16.74 -9.08 -4.62
C GLY A 21 16.47 -8.26 -3.36
N ARG A 22 16.87 -6.98 -3.33
CA ARG A 22 16.71 -6.09 -2.18
C ARG A 22 15.37 -5.37 -2.12
N LEU A 23 14.58 -5.46 -3.19
CA LEU A 23 13.25 -4.86 -3.23
C LEU A 23 12.22 -5.77 -2.55
N PRO A 24 11.26 -5.19 -1.82
CA PRO A 24 10.18 -5.96 -1.24
C PRO A 24 9.37 -6.69 -2.32
N SER A 25 8.88 -7.88 -2.02
CA SER A 25 8.03 -8.66 -2.93
C SER A 25 6.80 -7.90 -3.41
N PHE A 26 6.31 -6.96 -2.61
CA PHE A 26 5.22 -6.05 -2.99
C PHE A 26 5.47 -5.30 -4.31
N VAL A 27 6.71 -4.91 -4.58
CA VAL A 27 7.07 -4.20 -5.83
C VAL A 27 6.79 -5.05 -7.07
N PHE A 28 6.77 -6.36 -6.92
CA PHE A 28 6.48 -7.34 -7.98
C PHE A 28 5.09 -7.97 -7.84
N GLY A 29 4.21 -7.37 -7.08
CA GLY A 29 2.89 -7.93 -6.81
C GLY A 29 2.91 -9.22 -5.99
N GLY A 30 4.01 -9.49 -5.28
CA GLY A 30 4.18 -10.67 -4.44
C GLY A 30 3.53 -10.56 -3.07
N ALA A 31 3.50 -11.66 -2.32
CA ALA A 31 3.04 -11.68 -0.94
C ALA A 31 3.91 -10.80 -0.04
N VAL A 32 3.30 -10.12 0.93
CA VAL A 32 3.99 -9.20 1.85
C VAL A 32 4.54 -9.89 3.11
N GLY A 33 4.35 -11.18 3.22
CA GLY A 33 4.87 -11.98 4.34
C GLY A 33 4.11 -11.71 5.64
N ARG A 34 4.87 -11.51 6.71
CA ARG A 34 4.31 -11.24 8.06
C ARG A 34 4.15 -9.76 8.37
N MET A 35 4.48 -8.88 7.45
CA MET A 35 4.32 -7.44 7.61
C MET A 35 3.02 -6.99 6.99
N LEU A 36 2.38 -5.99 7.61
CA LEU A 36 1.24 -5.29 7.04
C LEU A 36 1.72 -3.95 6.50
N PRO A 37 1.83 -3.77 5.18
CA PRO A 37 2.10 -2.46 4.61
C PRO A 37 0.94 -1.51 4.90
N VAL A 38 1.26 -0.32 5.38
CA VAL A 38 0.31 0.76 5.62
C VAL A 38 0.69 1.92 4.71
N PHE A 39 -0.20 2.25 3.77
CA PHE A 39 -0.01 3.37 2.86
C PHE A 39 -0.80 4.57 3.36
N HIS A 40 -0.11 5.70 3.47
CA HIS A 40 -0.70 6.96 3.88
C HIS A 40 -0.88 7.86 2.69
N PHE A 41 -2.09 8.35 2.53
CA PHE A 41 -2.47 9.31 1.51
C PHE A 41 -2.99 10.59 2.17
N HIS A 42 -2.78 11.70 1.50
CA HIS A 42 -3.37 12.99 1.88
C HIS A 42 -4.43 13.37 0.85
N ASP A 43 -4.32 14.54 0.28
CA ASP A 43 -5.22 15.02 -0.79
C ASP A 43 -4.70 14.52 -2.16
N GLU A 44 -4.98 13.26 -2.46
CA GLU A 44 -4.55 12.64 -3.73
C GLU A 44 -5.50 12.99 -4.86
N ALA A 45 -4.96 13.50 -5.96
CA ALA A 45 -5.75 13.66 -7.18
C ALA A 45 -6.18 12.29 -7.73
N PRO A 46 -7.39 12.16 -8.34
CA PRO A 46 -7.86 10.88 -8.90
C PRO A 46 -6.87 10.23 -9.86
N ALA A 47 -6.21 11.03 -10.69
CA ALA A 47 -5.22 10.55 -11.65
C ALA A 47 -3.97 9.91 -10.99
N ASP A 48 -3.65 10.32 -9.76
CA ASP A 48 -2.52 9.77 -9.00
C ASP A 48 -2.93 8.60 -8.12
N LEU A 49 -4.16 8.62 -7.60
CA LEU A 49 -4.69 7.56 -6.75
C LEU A 49 -5.09 6.31 -7.55
N GLU A 50 -5.76 6.48 -8.68
CA GLU A 50 -6.29 5.36 -9.46
C GLU A 50 -5.25 4.33 -9.90
N PRO A 51 -4.06 4.69 -10.40
CA PRO A 51 -3.04 3.71 -10.75
C PRO A 51 -2.57 2.88 -9.56
N LYS A 52 -2.53 3.48 -8.36
CA LYS A 52 -2.14 2.80 -7.11
C LYS A 52 -3.19 1.75 -6.71
N LEU A 53 -4.48 2.13 -6.74
CA LEU A 53 -5.57 1.21 -6.45
C LEU A 53 -5.67 0.08 -7.48
N ARG A 54 -5.48 0.40 -8.76
CA ARG A 54 -5.43 -0.58 -9.83
C ARG A 54 -4.32 -1.61 -9.59
N TYR A 55 -3.11 -1.15 -9.25
CA TYR A 55 -2.00 -2.03 -8.92
C TYR A 55 -2.34 -3.01 -7.79
N LEU A 56 -2.96 -2.51 -6.71
CA LEU A 56 -3.39 -3.36 -5.60
C LEU A 56 -4.43 -4.40 -6.05
N SER A 57 -5.44 -3.97 -6.80
CA SER A 57 -6.51 -4.84 -7.30
C SER A 57 -5.98 -5.90 -8.26
N ASP A 58 -5.19 -5.51 -9.27
CA ASP A 58 -4.63 -6.41 -10.27
C ASP A 58 -3.74 -7.49 -9.64
N ASN A 59 -3.04 -7.16 -8.57
CA ASN A 59 -2.20 -8.08 -7.82
C ASN A 59 -2.92 -8.78 -6.65
N ARG A 60 -4.24 -8.66 -6.57
CA ARG A 60 -5.11 -9.34 -5.59
C ARG A 60 -4.79 -9.00 -4.14
N TYR A 61 -4.33 -7.79 -3.88
CA TYR A 61 -4.23 -7.28 -2.52
C TYR A 61 -5.63 -6.97 -1.99
N ARG A 62 -5.83 -7.20 -0.69
CA ARG A 62 -7.03 -6.80 0.02
C ARG A 62 -6.71 -5.78 1.10
N THR A 63 -7.61 -4.86 1.34
CA THR A 63 -7.50 -3.92 2.44
C THR A 63 -8.00 -4.53 3.74
N VAL A 64 -7.45 -4.08 4.84
CA VAL A 64 -7.86 -4.46 6.19
C VAL A 64 -8.42 -3.25 6.93
N THR A 65 -9.37 -3.51 7.81
CA THR A 65 -9.97 -2.49 8.67
C THR A 65 -9.11 -2.22 9.91
N ALA A 66 -9.39 -1.11 10.60
CA ALA A 66 -8.75 -0.81 11.87
C ALA A 66 -8.98 -1.90 12.93
N ASP A 67 -10.17 -2.51 12.96
CA ASP A 67 -10.49 -3.60 13.88
C ASP A 67 -9.68 -4.87 13.57
N GLU A 68 -9.50 -5.18 12.30
CA GLU A 68 -8.62 -6.29 11.89
C GLU A 68 -7.18 -6.04 12.32
N ILE A 69 -6.66 -4.82 12.12
CA ILE A 69 -5.32 -4.43 12.57
C ILE A 69 -5.18 -4.58 14.09
N ALA A 70 -6.18 -4.11 14.84
CA ALA A 70 -6.20 -4.28 16.29
C ALA A 70 -6.18 -5.76 16.70
N GLY A 71 -6.88 -6.62 15.98
CA GLY A 71 -6.84 -8.08 16.19
C GLY A 71 -5.48 -8.69 15.93
N TYR A 72 -4.77 -8.24 14.89
CA TYR A 72 -3.40 -8.70 14.61
C TYR A 72 -2.43 -8.32 15.74
N VAL A 73 -2.55 -7.10 16.26
CA VAL A 73 -1.66 -6.57 17.30
C VAL A 73 -1.96 -7.17 18.67
N ARG A 74 -3.23 -7.20 19.08
CA ARG A 74 -3.63 -7.63 20.43
C ARG A 74 -3.71 -9.14 20.57
N ASP A 75 -4.28 -9.80 19.56
CA ASP A 75 -4.69 -11.20 19.66
C ASP A 75 -3.69 -12.13 18.94
N GLY A 76 -2.65 -11.57 18.31
CA GLY A 76 -1.66 -12.33 17.55
C GLY A 76 -2.25 -13.07 16.35
N ARG A 77 -3.35 -12.56 15.77
CA ARG A 77 -3.95 -13.15 14.58
C ARG A 77 -2.98 -13.08 13.41
N ALA A 78 -3.03 -14.07 12.55
CA ALA A 78 -2.20 -14.10 11.35
C ALA A 78 -2.63 -13.01 10.36
N ILE A 79 -1.65 -12.25 9.87
CA ILE A 79 -1.87 -11.26 8.80
C ILE A 79 -1.96 -12.02 7.48
N PRO A 80 -3.01 -11.81 6.66
CA PRO A 80 -3.09 -12.42 5.34
C PRO A 80 -1.92 -12.00 4.45
N GLU A 81 -1.42 -12.92 3.62
CA GLU A 81 -0.22 -12.71 2.81
C GLU A 81 -0.29 -11.51 1.85
N ARG A 82 -1.49 -11.12 1.44
CA ARG A 82 -1.74 -10.00 0.52
C ARG A 82 -2.61 -8.91 1.14
N ALA A 83 -2.48 -8.72 2.45
CA ALA A 83 -3.19 -7.66 3.15
C ALA A 83 -2.39 -6.36 3.11
N VAL A 84 -3.09 -5.25 2.91
CA VAL A 84 -2.55 -3.88 3.00
C VAL A 84 -3.54 -3.02 3.78
N ALA A 85 -3.05 -1.97 4.40
CA ALA A 85 -3.89 -0.94 4.99
C ALA A 85 -3.76 0.37 4.20
N LEU A 86 -4.88 1.04 3.97
CA LEU A 86 -4.94 2.35 3.34
C LEU A 86 -5.41 3.37 4.36
N CYS A 87 -4.61 4.38 4.62
CA CYS A 87 -4.94 5.49 5.51
C CYS A 87 -5.02 6.78 4.70
N PHE A 88 -6.10 7.52 4.90
CA PHE A 88 -6.31 8.82 4.28
C PHE A 88 -6.36 9.86 5.38
N ASP A 89 -5.32 10.69 5.44
CA ASP A 89 -5.18 11.69 6.48
C ASP A 89 -5.98 12.95 6.17
N ASP A 90 -6.29 13.73 7.20
CA ASP A 90 -6.92 15.05 7.15
C ASP A 90 -8.37 15.11 6.62
N ALA A 91 -9.01 13.99 6.35
CA ALA A 91 -10.42 13.90 5.94
C ALA A 91 -10.85 14.94 4.86
N TRP A 92 -10.04 15.09 3.82
CA TRP A 92 -10.33 15.99 2.69
C TRP A 92 -11.65 15.64 1.99
N ALA A 93 -12.38 16.65 1.54
CA ALA A 93 -13.62 16.43 0.80
C ALA A 93 -13.41 15.57 -0.46
N SER A 94 -12.26 15.69 -1.11
CA SER A 94 -11.84 14.87 -2.25
C SER A 94 -11.84 13.36 -1.97
N LEU A 95 -11.58 12.95 -0.73
CA LEU A 95 -11.72 11.54 -0.35
C LEU A 95 -13.16 11.05 -0.53
N TRP A 96 -14.15 11.88 -0.20
CA TRP A 96 -15.55 11.53 -0.38
C TRP A 96 -16.00 11.60 -1.84
N THR A 97 -15.65 12.68 -2.56
CA THR A 97 -16.13 12.93 -3.93
C THR A 97 -15.41 12.09 -4.97
N ASP A 98 -14.13 11.85 -4.80
CA ASP A 98 -13.25 11.20 -5.79
C ASP A 98 -12.68 9.87 -5.30
N GLY A 99 -12.11 9.86 -4.10
CA GLY A 99 -11.45 8.68 -3.53
C GLY A 99 -12.42 7.54 -3.23
N GLY A 100 -13.56 7.83 -2.61
CA GLY A 100 -14.57 6.83 -2.27
C GLY A 100 -15.10 6.06 -3.49
N PRO A 101 -15.53 6.73 -4.57
CA PRO A 101 -15.92 6.07 -5.82
C PRO A 101 -14.80 5.21 -6.42
N LEU A 102 -13.55 5.66 -6.38
CA LEU A 102 -12.41 4.88 -6.85
C LEU A 102 -12.16 3.64 -6.00
N LEU A 103 -12.12 3.79 -4.68
CA LEU A 103 -11.99 2.66 -3.75
C LEU A 103 -13.05 1.59 -4.02
N LYS A 104 -14.32 2.01 -4.13
CA LYS A 104 -15.42 1.11 -4.43
C LYS A 104 -15.25 0.42 -5.79
N ARG A 105 -14.79 1.14 -6.82
CA ARG A 105 -14.56 0.59 -8.17
C ARG A 105 -13.54 -0.55 -8.15
N TYR A 106 -12.49 -0.43 -7.35
CA TYR A 106 -11.41 -1.42 -7.23
C TYR A 106 -11.62 -2.44 -6.12
N GLY A 107 -12.75 -2.38 -5.41
CA GLY A 107 -13.14 -3.36 -4.40
C GLY A 107 -12.51 -3.14 -3.02
N PHE A 108 -12.21 -1.88 -2.69
CA PHE A 108 -11.62 -1.46 -1.41
C PHE A 108 -12.57 -0.66 -0.55
#